data_a2fcbe30e08f92804e0204cb3b686ab6
#
_entry.id   a2fcbe30e08f92804e0204cb3b686ab6
#
_cell.length_a   1.000
_cell.length_b   1.000
_cell.length_c   1.000
_cell.angle_alpha   90.00
_cell.angle_beta   90.00
_cell.angle_gamma   90.00
#
_symmetry.space_group_name_H-M   'P 1'
#
loop_
_entity.id
_entity.type
_entity.pdbx_description
1 polymer ?
#
loop_
_entity_poly.entity_id
_entity_poly.type
_entity_poly.pdbx_seq_one_letter_code
_entity_poly.pdbx_strand_id
1 'polypeptide(L)'
;MTDQRDPAIRVVAMPADANAYGDIFGGWLMSLMDNAAGLTAARRSKGRAVTVAMDGMQFHQPVKIGDEVSVYAEIERVGRTSIIIAVESWRRERHREEPIKVTEAKFTFVAVDEQGRPRPVDSE
;
A
#
# COMPACT_ATOMS: atom_id res chain seq x y z
N MET A 1 21.45 2.21 1.80
CA MET A 1 21.12 1.14 2.72
C MET A 1 19.85 0.42 2.24
N THR A 2 19.91 -0.88 2.17
CA THR A 2 18.75 -1.67 1.75
C THR A 2 17.73 -1.75 2.89
N ASP A 3 16.46 -1.70 2.50
CA ASP A 3 15.39 -1.89 3.47
C ASP A 3 15.37 -3.37 3.89
N GLN A 4 15.37 -3.63 5.19
CA GLN A 4 15.39 -4.97 5.74
C GLN A 4 13.98 -5.56 5.87
N ARG A 5 12.96 -4.75 5.65
CA ARG A 5 11.57 -5.24 5.74
C ARG A 5 11.21 -6.05 4.51
N ASP A 6 10.28 -6.98 4.69
CA ASP A 6 9.67 -7.66 3.56
C ASP A 6 8.56 -6.79 2.98
N PRO A 7 8.55 -6.55 1.69
CA PRO A 7 7.45 -5.80 1.08
C PRO A 7 6.19 -6.65 1.07
N ALA A 8 5.04 -5.99 1.23
CA ALA A 8 3.74 -6.64 1.07
C ALA A 8 3.50 -6.95 -0.41
N ILE A 9 3.99 -6.08 -1.29
CA ILE A 9 3.88 -6.24 -2.75
C ILE A 9 5.19 -5.78 -3.37
N ARG A 10 5.64 -6.52 -4.37
CA ARG A 10 6.78 -6.10 -5.21
C ARG A 10 6.46 -6.43 -6.64
N VAL A 11 6.48 -5.42 -7.51
CA VAL A 11 6.13 -5.56 -8.93
C VAL A 11 7.04 -4.70 -9.78
N VAL A 12 7.01 -4.95 -11.08
CA VAL A 12 7.71 -4.12 -12.06
C VAL A 12 6.67 -3.26 -12.77
N ALA A 13 6.92 -1.96 -12.85
CA ALA A 13 6.05 -1.04 -13.57
C ALA A 13 6.19 -1.28 -15.08
N MET A 14 5.07 -1.47 -15.75
CA MET A 14 5.03 -1.87 -17.15
C MET A 14 4.48 -0.75 -18.04
N PRO A 15 4.69 -0.81 -19.37
CA PRO A 15 4.17 0.21 -20.27
C PRO A 15 2.66 0.43 -20.17
N ALA A 16 1.88 -0.63 -19.90
CA ALA A 16 0.44 -0.51 -19.73
C ALA A 16 0.03 0.33 -18.52
N ASP A 17 0.97 0.55 -17.60
CA ASP A 17 0.72 1.31 -16.36
C ASP A 17 1.10 2.78 -16.50
N ALA A 18 1.56 3.19 -17.68
CA ALA A 18 2.06 4.54 -17.92
C ALA A 18 0.99 5.44 -18.53
N ASN A 19 1.12 6.74 -18.23
CA ASN A 19 0.29 7.75 -18.85
C ASN A 19 0.87 8.16 -20.21
N ALA A 20 0.23 9.16 -20.86
CA ALA A 20 0.65 9.63 -22.17
C ALA A 20 2.07 10.22 -22.19
N TYR A 21 2.61 10.59 -21.03
CA TYR A 21 3.94 11.18 -20.92
C TYR A 21 5.03 10.18 -20.54
N GLY A 22 4.67 8.91 -20.44
CA GLY A 22 5.65 7.85 -20.08
C GLY A 22 5.88 7.69 -18.59
N ASP A 23 5.13 8.40 -17.76
CA ASP A 23 5.20 8.26 -16.32
C ASP A 23 4.09 7.32 -15.83
N ILE A 24 4.36 6.60 -14.77
CA ILE A 24 3.39 5.68 -14.19
C ILE A 24 2.26 6.47 -13.52
N PHE A 25 1.02 6.03 -13.72
CA PHE A 25 -0.15 6.67 -13.12
C PHE A 25 -0.06 6.66 -11.61
N GLY A 26 -0.37 7.82 -11.00
CA GLY A 26 -0.50 7.89 -9.54
C GLY A 26 -1.57 6.93 -9.03
N GLY A 27 -2.67 6.81 -9.75
CA GLY A 27 -3.75 5.89 -9.39
C GLY A 27 -3.32 4.43 -9.38
N TRP A 28 -2.41 4.03 -10.27
CA TRP A 28 -1.84 2.69 -10.26
C TRP A 28 -1.10 2.42 -8.96
N LEU A 29 -0.29 3.40 -8.53
CA LEU A 29 0.47 3.29 -7.29
C LEU A 29 -0.46 3.26 -6.07
N MET A 30 -1.50 4.10 -6.08
CA MET A 30 -2.51 4.11 -5.01
C MET A 30 -3.21 2.76 -4.90
N SER A 31 -3.53 2.13 -6.04
CA SER A 31 -4.11 0.80 -6.08
C SER A 31 -3.22 -0.25 -5.43
N LEU A 32 -1.93 -0.21 -5.74
CA LEU A 32 -0.97 -1.13 -5.12
C LEU A 32 -0.89 -0.91 -3.61
N MET A 33 -0.90 0.33 -3.19
CA MET A 33 -0.83 0.67 -1.77
C MET A 33 -2.07 0.22 -1.03
N ASP A 34 -3.25 0.40 -1.65
CA ASP A 34 -4.50 -0.07 -1.08
C ASP A 34 -4.52 -1.60 -0.98
N ASN A 35 -4.04 -2.29 -2.01
CA ASN A 35 -3.93 -3.74 -1.99
C ASN A 35 -2.99 -4.23 -0.88
N ALA A 36 -1.84 -3.59 -0.74
CA ALA A 36 -0.87 -3.93 0.30
C ALA A 36 -1.46 -3.74 1.70
N ALA A 37 -2.12 -2.59 1.91
CA ALA A 37 -2.79 -2.31 3.17
C ALA A 37 -3.92 -3.29 3.43
N GLY A 38 -4.69 -3.62 2.40
CA GLY A 38 -5.80 -4.58 2.50
C GLY A 38 -5.35 -5.98 2.89
N LEU A 39 -4.24 -6.45 2.32
CA LEU A 39 -3.65 -7.74 2.72
C LEU A 39 -3.27 -7.74 4.20
N THR A 40 -2.67 -6.66 4.65
CA THR A 40 -2.25 -6.50 6.03
C THR A 40 -3.46 -6.45 6.96
N ALA A 41 -4.49 -5.69 6.60
CA ALA A 41 -5.71 -5.55 7.38
C ALA A 41 -6.46 -6.88 7.48
N ALA A 42 -6.61 -7.58 6.35
CA ALA A 42 -7.32 -8.86 6.32
C ALA A 42 -6.61 -9.90 7.17
N ARG A 43 -5.29 -9.95 7.10
CA ARG A 43 -4.49 -10.88 7.90
C ARG A 43 -4.59 -10.57 9.38
N ARG A 44 -4.51 -9.30 9.75
CA ARG A 44 -4.57 -8.88 11.15
C ARG A 44 -5.96 -9.13 11.76
N SER A 45 -7.02 -8.85 11.02
CA SER A 45 -8.41 -8.99 11.50
C SER A 45 -8.97 -10.40 11.28
N LYS A 46 -8.21 -11.25 10.59
CA LYS A 46 -8.59 -12.63 10.26
C LYS A 46 -9.91 -12.71 9.52
N GLY A 47 -10.14 -11.77 8.61
CA GLY A 47 -11.35 -11.75 7.84
C GLY A 47 -11.44 -10.52 6.98
N ARG A 48 -12.65 -10.22 6.55
CA ARG A 48 -12.91 -9.14 5.63
C ARG A 48 -12.69 -7.78 6.28
N ALA A 49 -12.01 -6.90 5.56
CA ALA A 49 -11.81 -5.52 5.97
C ALA A 49 -11.90 -4.64 4.74
N VAL A 50 -12.44 -3.43 4.89
CA VAL A 50 -12.65 -2.51 3.77
C VAL A 50 -11.94 -1.19 4.04
N THR A 51 -11.47 -0.57 2.98
CA THR A 51 -10.83 0.74 3.03
C THR A 51 -11.91 1.80 3.24
N VAL A 52 -11.76 2.64 4.26
CA VAL A 52 -12.70 3.74 4.50
C VAL A 52 -12.05 5.11 4.38
N ALA A 53 -10.73 5.19 4.44
CA ALA A 53 -10.04 6.47 4.32
C ALA A 53 -8.59 6.28 3.90
N MET A 54 -8.07 7.28 3.23
CA MET A 54 -6.66 7.38 2.88
C MET A 54 -6.24 8.81 3.12
N ASP A 55 -5.22 9.02 3.95
CA ASP A 55 -4.76 10.34 4.34
C ASP A 55 -3.29 10.54 4.04
N GLY A 56 -2.93 11.79 3.75
CA GLY A 56 -1.53 12.20 3.68
C GLY A 56 -0.75 11.70 2.47
N MET A 57 -1.44 11.34 1.40
CA MET A 57 -0.77 10.89 0.18
C MET A 57 0.01 12.03 -0.46
N GLN A 58 1.31 11.87 -0.56
CA GLN A 58 2.19 12.81 -1.24
C GLN A 58 3.16 12.04 -2.12
N PHE A 59 3.33 12.52 -3.35
CA PHE A 59 4.26 11.91 -4.31
C PHE A 59 5.55 12.73 -4.32
N HIS A 60 6.65 12.08 -3.95
CA HIS A 60 7.96 12.74 -3.87
C HIS A 60 8.79 12.54 -5.13
N GLN A 61 8.54 11.44 -5.84
CA GLN A 61 9.29 11.04 -7.03
C GLN A 61 8.35 10.34 -8.01
N PRO A 62 8.57 10.51 -9.33
CA PRO A 62 7.82 9.73 -10.30
C PRO A 62 8.34 8.31 -10.38
N VAL A 63 7.48 7.38 -10.78
CA VAL A 63 7.86 6.00 -11.08
C VAL A 63 7.94 5.88 -12.60
N LYS A 64 8.97 5.22 -13.09
CA LYS A 64 9.21 5.05 -14.52
C LYS A 64 8.96 3.61 -14.93
N ILE A 65 8.62 3.42 -16.21
CA ILE A 65 8.49 2.09 -16.80
C ILE A 65 9.79 1.32 -16.55
N GLY A 66 9.67 0.09 -16.07
CA GLY A 66 10.81 -0.77 -15.78
C GLY A 66 11.30 -0.71 -14.35
N ASP A 67 10.83 0.26 -13.56
CA ASP A 67 11.22 0.35 -12.16
C ASP A 67 10.63 -0.82 -11.37
N GLU A 68 11.41 -1.32 -10.42
CA GLU A 68 10.91 -2.26 -9.42
C GLU A 68 10.26 -1.45 -8.32
N VAL A 69 8.99 -1.72 -8.07
CA VAL A 69 8.23 -1.01 -7.04
C VAL A 69 7.95 -1.94 -5.87
N SER A 70 8.37 -1.53 -4.69
CA SER A 70 8.13 -2.28 -3.45
C SER A 70 7.23 -1.45 -2.54
N VAL A 71 6.20 -2.10 -2.02
CA VAL A 71 5.22 -1.45 -1.14
C VAL A 71 5.27 -2.11 0.22
N TYR A 72 5.49 -1.30 1.24
CA TYR A 72 5.58 -1.74 2.63
C TYR A 72 4.37 -1.25 3.39
N ALA A 73 3.75 -2.13 4.15
CA ALA A 73 2.58 -1.83 4.95
C ALA A 73 2.84 -2.23 6.39
N GLU A 74 2.61 -1.31 7.31
CA GLU A 74 2.86 -1.54 8.72
C GLU A 74 1.67 -1.06 9.53
N ILE A 75 1.19 -1.90 10.45
CA ILE A 75 0.08 -1.54 11.32
C ILE A 75 0.56 -0.48 12.30
N GLU A 76 -0.11 0.66 12.29
CA GLU A 76 0.20 1.76 13.16
C GLU A 76 -0.67 1.75 14.40
N ARG A 77 -1.96 1.40 14.23
CA ARG A 77 -2.92 1.41 15.32
C ARG A 77 -4.06 0.44 15.06
N VAL A 78 -4.51 -0.24 16.09
CA VAL A 78 -5.70 -1.10 16.03
C VAL A 78 -6.72 -0.52 17.02
N GLY A 79 -7.89 -0.13 16.48
CA GLY A 79 -9.02 0.28 17.29
C GLY A 79 -9.98 -0.90 17.50
N ARG A 80 -11.18 -0.62 17.96
CA ARG A 80 -12.15 -1.70 18.17
C ARG A 80 -12.56 -2.37 16.86
N THR A 81 -12.91 -1.58 15.85
CA THR A 81 -13.33 -2.09 14.53
C THR A 81 -12.40 -1.63 13.41
N SER A 82 -11.45 -0.73 13.70
CA SER A 82 -10.63 -0.11 12.69
C SER A 82 -9.15 -0.45 12.84
N ILE A 83 -8.43 -0.35 11.72
CA ILE A 83 -6.99 -0.56 11.68
C ILE A 83 -6.39 0.56 10.85
N ILE A 84 -5.40 1.26 11.40
CA ILE A 84 -4.66 2.28 10.66
C ILE A 84 -3.34 1.68 10.23
N ILE A 85 -3.06 1.76 8.94
CA ILE A 85 -1.89 1.15 8.32
C ILE A 85 -1.08 2.22 7.62
N ALA A 86 0.18 2.34 8.00
CA ALA A 86 1.14 3.21 7.32
C ALA A 86 1.70 2.46 6.12
N VAL A 87 1.63 3.07 4.94
CA VAL A 87 2.05 2.44 3.69
C VAL A 87 3.07 3.33 3.01
N GLU A 88 4.15 2.73 2.56
CA GLU A 88 5.20 3.39 1.81
C GLU A 88 5.45 2.66 0.50
N SER A 89 5.68 3.43 -0.56
CA SER A 89 6.10 2.88 -1.85
C SER A 89 7.50 3.36 -2.16
N TRP A 90 8.33 2.44 -2.60
CA TRP A 90 9.72 2.69 -2.98
C TRP A 90 9.93 2.16 -4.39
N ARG A 91 10.79 2.83 -5.16
CA ARG A 91 11.18 2.35 -6.47
C ARG A 91 12.68 2.11 -6.52
N ARG A 92 13.10 1.20 -7.37
CA ARG A 92 14.50 0.98 -7.67
C ARG A 92 14.62 0.90 -9.17
N GLU A 93 15.48 1.75 -9.75
CA GLU A 93 15.74 1.70 -11.17
C GLU A 93 16.39 0.38 -11.55
N ARG A 94 16.08 -0.11 -12.74
CA ARG A 94 16.43 -1.47 -13.15
C ARG A 94 17.93 -1.78 -13.00
N HIS A 95 18.78 -0.79 -13.20
CA HIS A 95 20.23 -0.99 -13.17
C HIS A 95 20.88 -0.35 -11.94
N ARG A 96 20.10 -0.01 -10.93
CA ARG A 96 20.63 0.62 -9.73
C ARG A 96 20.26 -0.20 -8.49
N GLU A 97 21.14 -0.09 -7.49
CA GLU A 97 20.94 -0.80 -6.23
C GLU A 97 20.07 -0.04 -5.24
N GLU A 98 20.17 1.29 -5.25
CA GLU A 98 19.52 2.10 -4.22
C GLU A 98 18.05 2.30 -4.46
N PRO A 99 17.20 1.97 -3.47
CA PRO A 99 15.77 2.30 -3.55
C PRO A 99 15.55 3.77 -3.25
N ILE A 100 14.51 4.32 -3.86
CA ILE A 100 14.11 5.72 -3.69
C ILE A 100 12.66 5.73 -3.24
N LYS A 101 12.39 6.45 -2.16
CA LYS A 101 11.02 6.57 -1.66
C LYS A 101 10.18 7.40 -2.62
N VAL A 102 9.05 6.87 -3.02
CA VAL A 102 8.14 7.51 -3.98
C VAL A 102 7.03 8.25 -3.28
N THR A 103 6.35 7.57 -2.36
CA THR A 103 5.21 8.15 -1.66
C THR A 103 4.93 7.42 -0.37
N GLU A 104 4.08 8.02 0.44
CA GLU A 104 3.59 7.41 1.66
C GLU A 104 2.18 7.89 1.94
N ALA A 105 1.42 7.11 2.70
CA ALA A 105 0.06 7.46 3.08
C ALA A 105 -0.35 6.61 4.26
N LYS A 106 -1.43 7.03 4.94
CA LYS A 106 -2.07 6.23 5.98
C LYS A 106 -3.42 5.79 5.48
N PHE A 107 -3.69 4.50 5.61
CA PHE A 107 -4.96 3.91 5.22
C PHE A 107 -5.71 3.46 6.46
N THR A 108 -7.00 3.78 6.50
CA THR A 108 -7.87 3.30 7.57
C THR A 108 -8.76 2.22 6.99
N PHE A 109 -8.74 1.05 7.62
CA PHE A 109 -9.60 -0.08 7.27
C PHE A 109 -10.56 -0.36 8.41
N VAL A 110 -11.75 -0.84 8.07
CA VAL A 110 -12.73 -1.29 9.05
C VAL A 110 -12.99 -2.77 8.81
N ALA A 111 -12.86 -3.57 9.86
CA ALA A 111 -13.21 -4.99 9.81
C ALA A 111 -14.73 -5.10 9.69
N VAL A 112 -15.20 -5.93 8.76
CA VAL A 112 -16.64 -6.07 8.50
C VAL A 112 -17.03 -7.53 8.48
N ASP A 113 -18.34 -7.77 8.75
CA ASP A 113 -18.93 -9.09 8.66
C ASP A 113 -19.39 -9.38 7.22
N GLU A 114 -20.06 -10.51 7.03
CA GLU A 114 -20.51 -10.94 5.70
C GLU A 114 -21.54 -9.99 5.09
N GLN A 115 -22.24 -9.22 5.92
CA GLN A 115 -23.20 -8.23 5.45
C GLN A 115 -22.58 -6.85 5.29
N GLY A 116 -21.25 -6.73 5.51
CA GLY A 116 -20.55 -5.47 5.37
C GLY A 116 -20.66 -4.54 6.57
N ARG A 117 -21.15 -5.04 7.71
CA ARG A 117 -21.27 -4.24 8.92
C ARG A 117 -20.00 -4.34 9.76
N PRO A 118 -19.61 -3.25 10.43
CA PRO A 118 -18.42 -3.29 11.29
C PRO A 118 -18.48 -4.41 12.32
N ARG A 119 -17.33 -5.04 12.52
CA ARG A 119 -17.15 -6.07 13.55
C ARG A 119 -15.85 -5.79 14.30
N PRO A 120 -15.71 -6.33 15.52
CA PRO A 120 -14.44 -6.16 16.22
C PRO A 120 -13.27 -6.77 15.46
N VAL A 121 -12.14 -6.07 15.47
CA VAL A 121 -10.90 -6.57 14.87
C VAL A 121 -10.44 -7.81 15.63
N ASP A 122 -10.47 -7.74 16.95
CA ASP A 122 -10.12 -8.87 17.81
C ASP A 122 -11.39 -9.50 18.36
N SER A 123 -11.34 -10.83 18.50
CA SER A 123 -12.42 -11.56 19.14
C SER A 123 -12.50 -11.19 20.60
N GLU A 124 -13.70 -10.96 21.08
CA GLU A 124 -13.98 -10.66 22.48
C GLU A 124 -14.44 -11.90 23.22
#